data_bddbaf4c213848ba3162a282bd947a4e
#
_entry.id   bddbaf4c213848ba3162a282bd947a4e
#
_cell.length_a   1.000
_cell.length_b   1.000
_cell.length_c   1.000
_cell.angle_alpha   90.00
_cell.angle_beta   90.00
_cell.angle_gamma   90.00
#
_symmetry.space_group_name_H-M   'P 1'
#
loop_
_entity.id
_entity.type
_entity.pdbx_description
1 polymer ?
#
loop_
_entity_poly.entity_id
_entity_poly.type
_entity_poly.pdbx_seq_one_letter_code
_entity_poly.pdbx_strand_id
1 'polypeptide(L)'
;MKRKASIDLFICSCGGTLKDALDLEELSGFAGKLPHVGYVRTHSALCTKSGLQVLQSEVKETFPAGVVIAACSPLWCENRFRAALSEAGINPSVLTIANIREQCAWVCPDRHKATEKAKRLIRAAVGRCALLEPVQCQQFQVNRDVLVVGGGITGVRCSLCLAEMGHKVFLIERQPRLGGHTAMFFHLYQGGSVSPQKLIGGMISRVEGSDRIKVFTSAKLLDLMGQVGAFTASVNTARGPLTLSVGAVIVATGYSAFPVQGPLSGSQRVTTLIELEKTLNEGQESLVFPWSSPHRLRNVAFILDQTSEQDKTVTGAALNDSLLLKRRFGCEVYIFCKNVRVAGDGLEQLYSVARQQGAVIVKYSDSPAVSACDSKLCVQARDELSGQQVQYECDLLVFADSLLPQEETERLARLLKVNLGPDGFYQDDNPWQLPVSSNREGIF
;
A
#
# COMPACT_ATOMS: atom_id res chain seq x y z
N MET A 1 -6.47 -22.11 50.06
CA MET A 1 -5.22 -22.57 49.40
C MET A 1 -4.95 -21.61 48.23
N LYS A 2 -3.84 -20.83 48.28
CA LYS A 2 -3.39 -20.07 47.14
C LYS A 2 -3.05 -21.06 46.01
N ARG A 3 -3.82 -21.08 44.91
CA ARG A 3 -3.45 -21.86 43.73
C ARG A 3 -2.03 -21.41 43.33
N LYS A 4 -1.08 -22.36 43.21
CA LYS A 4 0.23 -22.09 42.62
C LYS A 4 -0.02 -21.52 41.25
N ALA A 5 0.54 -20.34 40.96
CA ALA A 5 0.45 -19.72 39.66
C ALA A 5 0.95 -20.70 38.58
N SER A 6 0.05 -21.27 37.80
CA SER A 6 0.36 -22.25 36.76
C SER A 6 0.26 -21.61 35.37
N ILE A 7 1.13 -22.04 34.47
CA ILE A 7 1.15 -21.69 33.09
C ILE A 7 0.53 -22.82 32.29
N ASP A 8 -0.42 -22.50 31.41
CA ASP A 8 -0.93 -23.41 30.41
C ASP A 8 -0.13 -23.31 29.13
N LEU A 9 0.31 -24.43 28.60
CA LEU A 9 1.15 -24.49 27.40
C LEU A 9 0.42 -25.27 26.30
N PHE A 10 0.24 -24.62 25.16
CA PHE A 10 -0.38 -25.19 23.98
C PHE A 10 0.65 -25.36 22.86
N ILE A 11 0.75 -26.56 22.30
CA ILE A 11 1.61 -26.87 21.16
C ILE A 11 0.75 -27.06 19.91
N CYS A 12 0.97 -26.26 18.89
CA CYS A 12 0.25 -26.34 17.61
C CYS A 12 1.05 -27.16 16.60
N SER A 13 0.43 -28.16 15.97
CA SER A 13 1.06 -28.89 14.86
C SER A 13 0.90 -28.20 13.51
N CYS A 14 0.26 -27.03 13.46
CA CYS A 14 0.04 -26.22 12.25
C CYS A 14 -0.57 -27.04 11.09
N GLY A 15 -1.70 -27.73 11.35
CA GLY A 15 -2.35 -28.59 10.35
C GLY A 15 -1.58 -29.89 10.07
N GLY A 16 -0.68 -30.28 10.95
CA GLY A 16 0.18 -31.45 10.79
C GLY A 16 1.52 -31.18 10.12
N THR A 17 1.74 -29.98 9.57
CA THR A 17 2.98 -29.63 8.84
C THR A 17 4.24 -29.68 9.69
N LEU A 18 4.13 -29.62 11.02
CA LEU A 18 5.27 -29.68 11.92
C LEU A 18 5.65 -31.10 12.36
N LYS A 19 4.82 -32.13 12.10
CA LYS A 19 5.04 -33.50 12.60
C LYS A 19 6.32 -34.15 12.03
N ASP A 20 6.64 -33.84 10.79
CA ASP A 20 7.81 -34.40 10.12
C ASP A 20 9.09 -33.68 10.55
N ALA A 21 9.00 -32.39 10.86
CA ALA A 21 10.16 -31.56 11.22
C ALA A 21 10.45 -31.49 12.72
N LEU A 22 9.45 -31.73 13.58
CA LEU A 22 9.59 -31.67 15.04
C LEU A 22 8.99 -32.92 15.70
N ASP A 23 9.59 -33.36 16.79
CA ASP A 23 9.00 -34.35 17.65
C ASP A 23 8.05 -33.71 18.68
N LEU A 24 6.75 -33.65 18.32
CA LEU A 24 5.75 -33.00 19.15
C LEU A 24 5.46 -33.73 20.47
N GLU A 25 5.63 -35.05 20.50
CA GLU A 25 5.46 -35.85 21.74
C GLU A 25 6.61 -35.55 22.71
N GLU A 26 7.83 -35.54 22.21
CA GLU A 26 9.01 -35.17 22.98
C GLU A 26 8.90 -33.73 23.50
N LEU A 27 8.43 -32.78 22.67
CA LEU A 27 8.19 -31.40 23.10
C LEU A 27 7.11 -31.28 24.17
N SER A 28 6.03 -32.04 24.06
CA SER A 28 4.97 -32.09 25.07
C SER A 28 5.48 -32.66 26.40
N GLY A 29 6.16 -33.79 26.34
CA GLY A 29 6.77 -34.39 27.51
C GLY A 29 7.84 -33.52 28.20
N PHE A 30 8.61 -32.78 27.39
CA PHE A 30 9.57 -31.81 27.91
C PHE A 30 8.86 -30.62 28.56
N ALA A 31 7.85 -30.06 27.89
CA ALA A 31 7.10 -28.90 28.36
C ALA A 31 6.41 -29.14 29.72
N GLY A 32 5.85 -30.35 29.91
CA GLY A 32 5.19 -30.71 31.15
C GLY A 32 6.13 -30.84 32.35
N LYS A 33 7.46 -30.93 32.10
CA LYS A 33 8.50 -30.98 33.17
C LYS A 33 9.07 -29.61 33.52
N LEU A 34 8.68 -28.55 32.77
CA LEU A 34 9.17 -27.20 33.02
C LEU A 34 8.56 -26.62 34.30
N PRO A 35 9.33 -25.84 35.07
CA PRO A 35 8.78 -25.14 36.24
C PRO A 35 7.67 -24.20 35.83
N HIS A 36 6.66 -24.08 36.68
CA HIS A 36 5.45 -23.26 36.49
C HIS A 36 4.45 -23.78 35.45
N VAL A 37 4.75 -24.78 34.64
CA VAL A 37 3.80 -25.38 33.71
C VAL A 37 2.90 -26.35 34.48
N GLY A 38 1.62 -26.09 34.44
CA GLY A 38 0.61 -26.94 35.11
C GLY A 38 -0.24 -27.74 34.12
N TYR A 39 -0.28 -27.33 32.86
CA TYR A 39 -1.06 -27.98 31.83
C TYR A 39 -0.38 -27.91 30.47
N VAL A 40 -0.42 -29.00 29.69
CA VAL A 40 0.14 -29.05 28.34
C VAL A 40 -0.86 -29.72 27.42
N ARG A 41 -1.15 -29.08 26.29
CA ARG A 41 -2.04 -29.58 25.23
C ARG A 41 -1.42 -29.45 23.85
N THR A 42 -1.49 -30.51 23.06
CA THR A 42 -1.17 -30.45 21.63
C THR A 42 -2.46 -30.36 20.81
N HIS A 43 -2.47 -29.46 19.83
CA HIS A 43 -3.64 -29.25 18.96
C HIS A 43 -3.20 -29.15 17.50
N SER A 44 -4.07 -29.60 16.57
CA SER A 44 -3.74 -29.61 15.14
C SER A 44 -3.59 -28.20 14.56
N ALA A 45 -4.52 -27.28 14.85
CA ALA A 45 -4.53 -25.93 14.29
C ALA A 45 -5.24 -24.95 15.25
N LEU A 46 -4.48 -24.40 16.21
CA LEU A 46 -5.02 -23.50 17.25
C LEU A 46 -5.57 -22.18 16.69
N CYS A 47 -5.05 -21.68 15.56
CA CYS A 47 -5.46 -20.40 14.96
C CYS A 47 -6.78 -20.47 14.18
N THR A 48 -7.37 -21.67 14.02
CA THR A 48 -8.69 -21.85 13.41
C THR A 48 -9.81 -21.54 14.40
N LYS A 49 -11.03 -21.30 13.89
CA LYS A 49 -12.20 -21.05 14.74
C LYS A 49 -12.41 -22.16 15.79
N SER A 50 -12.30 -23.42 15.40
CA SER A 50 -12.40 -24.57 16.33
C SER A 50 -11.24 -24.63 17.32
N GLY A 51 -10.00 -24.32 16.87
CA GLY A 51 -8.84 -24.28 17.75
C GLY A 51 -8.92 -23.17 18.81
N LEU A 52 -9.42 -22.00 18.44
CA LEU A 52 -9.68 -20.90 19.38
C LEU A 52 -10.76 -21.27 20.41
N GLN A 53 -11.83 -21.97 19.99
CA GLN A 53 -12.84 -22.46 20.91
C GLN A 53 -12.28 -23.46 21.94
N VAL A 54 -11.39 -24.37 21.49
CA VAL A 54 -10.70 -25.30 22.40
C VAL A 54 -9.82 -24.52 23.39
N LEU A 55 -9.02 -23.57 22.90
CA LEU A 55 -8.20 -22.72 23.77
C LEU A 55 -9.06 -22.02 24.83
N GLN A 56 -10.19 -21.40 24.40
CA GLN A 56 -11.10 -20.70 25.30
C GLN A 56 -11.72 -21.61 26.37
N SER A 57 -12.17 -22.81 25.99
CA SER A 57 -12.77 -23.75 26.93
C SER A 57 -11.78 -24.23 28.00
N GLU A 58 -10.55 -24.58 27.56
CA GLU A 58 -9.53 -25.10 28.45
C GLU A 58 -9.00 -24.05 29.43
N VAL A 59 -8.72 -22.81 28.96
CA VAL A 59 -8.26 -21.74 29.86
C VAL A 59 -9.35 -21.29 30.84
N LYS A 60 -10.63 -21.45 30.49
CA LYS A 60 -11.76 -21.22 31.43
C LYS A 60 -11.83 -22.25 32.55
N GLU A 61 -11.42 -23.49 32.28
CA GLU A 61 -11.41 -24.55 33.27
C GLU A 61 -10.21 -24.45 34.22
N THR A 62 -9.04 -24.14 33.64
CA THR A 62 -7.76 -24.10 34.36
C THR A 62 -7.49 -22.78 35.08
N PHE A 63 -7.99 -21.65 34.56
CA PHE A 63 -7.69 -20.30 35.04
C PHE A 63 -6.19 -20.06 35.27
N PRO A 64 -5.37 -20.17 34.20
CA PRO A 64 -3.93 -20.08 34.35
C PRO A 64 -3.49 -18.67 34.69
N ALA A 65 -2.34 -18.56 35.38
CA ALA A 65 -1.67 -17.28 35.62
C ALA A 65 -0.98 -16.75 34.36
N GLY A 66 -0.67 -17.62 33.40
CA GLY A 66 -0.06 -17.27 32.11
C GLY A 66 -0.35 -18.34 31.05
N VAL A 67 -0.26 -17.95 29.80
CA VAL A 67 -0.47 -18.84 28.65
C VAL A 67 0.72 -18.78 27.72
N VAL A 68 1.25 -19.97 27.38
CA VAL A 68 2.31 -20.11 26.36
C VAL A 68 1.75 -20.87 25.17
N ILE A 69 1.94 -20.34 23.98
CA ILE A 69 1.54 -20.99 22.72
C ILE A 69 2.80 -21.24 21.89
N ALA A 70 3.18 -22.51 21.73
CA ALA A 70 4.24 -22.93 20.83
C ALA A 70 3.64 -23.21 19.44
N ALA A 71 3.81 -22.31 18.50
CA ALA A 71 3.15 -22.34 17.19
C ALA A 71 3.98 -21.63 16.09
N CYS A 72 3.31 -21.05 15.13
CA CYS A 72 3.88 -20.18 14.09
C CYS A 72 4.23 -18.78 14.63
N SER A 73 4.66 -17.89 13.72
CA SER A 73 5.00 -16.50 14.04
C SER A 73 3.89 -15.77 14.78
N PRO A 74 4.19 -15.06 15.87
CA PRO A 74 3.22 -14.22 16.58
C PRO A 74 2.54 -13.20 15.67
N LEU A 75 3.27 -12.72 14.68
CA LEU A 75 2.75 -11.73 13.70
C LEU A 75 1.46 -12.18 13.00
N TRP A 76 1.24 -13.49 12.82
CA TRP A 76 0.03 -14.03 12.17
C TRP A 76 -1.16 -14.23 13.10
N CYS A 77 -0.89 -14.65 14.34
CA CYS A 77 -1.93 -15.24 15.19
C CYS A 77 -2.06 -14.58 16.55
N GLU A 78 -1.12 -13.74 16.98
CA GLU A 78 -1.10 -13.18 18.33
C GLU A 78 -2.40 -12.45 18.67
N ASN A 79 -2.89 -11.59 17.78
CA ASN A 79 -4.13 -10.84 18.01
C ASN A 79 -5.34 -11.75 18.17
N ARG A 80 -5.40 -12.87 17.42
CA ARG A 80 -6.49 -13.85 17.54
C ARG A 80 -6.45 -14.57 18.87
N PHE A 81 -5.25 -14.97 19.34
CA PHE A 81 -5.09 -15.62 20.62
C PHE A 81 -5.36 -14.67 21.77
N ARG A 82 -4.91 -13.40 21.68
CA ARG A 82 -5.23 -12.37 22.68
C ARG A 82 -6.72 -12.11 22.79
N ALA A 83 -7.42 -12.01 21.66
CA ALA A 83 -8.87 -11.87 21.63
C ALA A 83 -9.56 -13.07 22.26
N ALA A 84 -9.16 -14.30 21.92
CA ALA A 84 -9.72 -15.52 22.47
C ALA A 84 -9.53 -15.62 24.00
N LEU A 85 -8.35 -15.23 24.51
CA LEU A 85 -8.09 -15.19 25.97
C LEU A 85 -8.97 -14.12 26.65
N SER A 86 -9.11 -12.95 26.06
CA SER A 86 -9.97 -11.89 26.58
C SER A 86 -11.43 -12.32 26.66
N GLU A 87 -11.96 -12.97 25.61
CA GLU A 87 -13.30 -13.55 25.57
C GLU A 87 -13.50 -14.68 26.61
N ALA A 88 -12.41 -15.36 26.96
CA ALA A 88 -12.39 -16.37 28.02
C ALA A 88 -12.27 -15.78 29.43
N GLY A 89 -12.10 -14.45 29.57
CA GLY A 89 -11.90 -13.79 30.87
C GLY A 89 -10.47 -13.85 31.40
N ILE A 90 -9.50 -14.27 30.56
CA ILE A 90 -8.06 -14.27 30.90
C ILE A 90 -7.43 -12.97 30.35
N ASN A 91 -6.63 -12.32 31.17
CA ASN A 91 -5.94 -11.10 30.74
C ASN A 91 -4.99 -11.42 29.57
N PRO A 92 -5.17 -10.79 28.40
CA PRO A 92 -4.39 -11.13 27.21
C PRO A 92 -2.90 -10.75 27.32
N SER A 93 -2.50 -9.90 28.28
CA SER A 93 -1.10 -9.51 28.47
C SER A 93 -0.21 -10.66 28.99
N VAL A 94 -0.80 -11.72 29.58
CA VAL A 94 -0.05 -12.87 30.08
C VAL A 94 0.20 -13.94 29.02
N LEU A 95 -0.04 -13.64 27.74
CA LEU A 95 0.28 -14.51 26.61
C LEU A 95 1.74 -14.37 26.20
N THR A 96 2.40 -15.50 25.97
CA THR A 96 3.70 -15.57 25.29
C THR A 96 3.64 -16.61 24.17
N ILE A 97 4.20 -16.29 23.01
CA ILE A 97 4.26 -17.20 21.86
C ILE A 97 5.70 -17.62 21.59
N ALA A 98 5.92 -18.94 21.49
CA ALA A 98 7.18 -19.54 21.04
C ALA A 98 7.03 -19.90 19.56
N ASN A 99 7.79 -19.24 18.69
CA ASN A 99 7.76 -19.52 17.25
C ASN A 99 8.59 -20.78 16.94
N ILE A 100 7.94 -21.94 16.92
CA ILE A 100 8.57 -23.22 16.63
C ILE A 100 8.46 -23.61 15.14
N ARG A 101 7.65 -22.93 14.34
CA ARG A 101 7.51 -23.20 12.91
C ARG A 101 8.62 -22.52 12.12
N GLU A 102 8.61 -21.20 12.04
CA GLU A 102 9.54 -20.43 11.21
C GLU A 102 10.97 -20.45 11.79
N GLN A 103 11.10 -20.46 13.12
CA GLN A 103 12.42 -20.40 13.76
C GLN A 103 13.04 -21.77 14.04
N CYS A 104 12.30 -22.87 13.91
CA CYS A 104 12.78 -24.21 14.13
C CYS A 104 12.54 -25.13 12.92
N ALA A 105 11.28 -25.49 12.66
CA ALA A 105 10.91 -26.48 11.65
C ALA A 105 11.35 -26.08 10.22
N TRP A 106 11.23 -24.82 9.85
CA TRP A 106 11.55 -24.36 8.48
C TRP A 106 13.03 -24.09 8.25
N VAL A 107 13.79 -23.81 9.29
CA VAL A 107 15.21 -23.41 9.15
C VAL A 107 16.20 -24.48 9.59
N CYS A 108 15.72 -25.57 10.18
CA CYS A 108 16.54 -26.68 10.59
C CYS A 108 16.09 -27.96 9.88
N PRO A 109 16.86 -28.49 8.91
CA PRO A 109 16.47 -29.69 8.16
C PRO A 109 16.60 -30.97 9.02
N ASP A 110 17.42 -30.95 10.05
CA ASP A 110 17.58 -32.04 10.99
C ASP A 110 16.52 -32.00 12.08
N ARG A 111 15.64 -32.99 12.13
CA ARG A 111 14.51 -33.07 13.05
C ARG A 111 14.91 -33.01 14.51
N HIS A 112 16.00 -33.67 14.87
CA HIS A 112 16.50 -33.69 16.25
C HIS A 112 17.00 -32.30 16.66
N LYS A 113 17.82 -31.64 15.82
CA LYS A 113 18.30 -30.28 16.07
C LYS A 113 17.16 -29.27 16.13
N ALA A 114 16.17 -29.40 15.23
CA ALA A 114 14.96 -28.56 15.22
C ALA A 114 14.17 -28.72 16.54
N THR A 115 13.99 -29.94 16.99
CA THR A 115 13.29 -30.27 18.26
C THR A 115 14.05 -29.70 19.46
N GLU A 116 15.39 -29.87 19.54
CA GLU A 116 16.20 -29.28 20.59
C GLU A 116 16.14 -27.74 20.61
N LYS A 117 16.13 -27.13 19.43
CA LYS A 117 15.92 -25.66 19.31
C LYS A 117 14.54 -25.25 19.81
N ALA A 118 13.50 -25.98 19.44
CA ALA A 118 12.13 -25.73 19.88
C ALA A 118 12.00 -25.84 21.43
N LYS A 119 12.63 -26.80 22.06
CA LYS A 119 12.70 -26.92 23.53
C LYS A 119 13.30 -25.68 24.18
N ARG A 120 14.38 -25.11 23.59
CA ARG A 120 15.00 -23.88 24.09
C ARG A 120 14.06 -22.69 24.00
N LEU A 121 13.36 -22.54 22.87
CA LEU A 121 12.36 -21.45 22.66
C LEU A 121 11.18 -21.60 23.61
N ILE A 122 10.65 -22.81 23.78
CA ILE A 122 9.57 -23.11 24.74
C ILE A 122 9.99 -22.77 26.16
N ARG A 123 11.20 -23.19 26.58
CA ARG A 123 11.73 -22.86 27.90
C ARG A 123 11.85 -21.35 28.10
N ALA A 124 12.37 -20.64 27.13
CA ALA A 124 12.48 -19.17 27.18
C ALA A 124 11.12 -18.51 27.28
N ALA A 125 10.13 -19.00 26.50
CA ALA A 125 8.75 -18.49 26.52
C ALA A 125 8.07 -18.72 27.87
N VAL A 126 8.26 -19.89 28.48
CA VAL A 126 7.78 -20.22 29.85
C VAL A 126 8.44 -19.32 30.88
N GLY A 127 9.78 -19.14 30.80
CA GLY A 127 10.50 -18.24 31.70
C GLY A 127 10.04 -16.81 31.60
N ARG A 128 9.81 -16.31 30.38
CA ARG A 128 9.22 -14.98 30.17
C ARG A 128 7.79 -14.90 30.73
N CYS A 129 6.95 -15.89 30.40
CA CYS A 129 5.55 -15.91 30.83
C CYS A 129 5.41 -15.90 32.37
N ALA A 130 6.32 -16.59 33.08
CA ALA A 130 6.34 -16.63 34.55
C ALA A 130 6.62 -15.25 35.19
N LEU A 131 7.20 -14.34 34.45
CA LEU A 131 7.53 -12.97 34.91
C LEU A 131 6.51 -11.92 34.43
N LEU A 132 5.52 -12.30 33.59
CA LEU A 132 4.51 -11.39 33.14
C LEU A 132 3.49 -11.09 34.26
N GLU A 133 3.18 -9.83 34.39
CA GLU A 133 2.09 -9.35 35.26
C GLU A 133 0.89 -8.94 34.41
N PRO A 134 -0.34 -9.22 34.87
CA PRO A 134 -1.54 -8.77 34.18
C PRO A 134 -1.58 -7.24 34.07
N VAL A 135 -1.56 -6.72 32.85
CA VAL A 135 -1.72 -5.28 32.61
C VAL A 135 -3.21 -4.94 32.74
N GLN A 136 -3.52 -3.91 33.51
CA GLN A 136 -4.90 -3.41 33.58
C GLN A 136 -5.22 -2.72 32.26
N CYS A 137 -6.23 -3.26 31.53
CA CYS A 137 -6.75 -2.61 30.34
C CYS A 137 -7.56 -1.38 30.75
N GLN A 138 -7.09 -0.20 30.38
CA GLN A 138 -7.89 1.00 30.46
C GLN A 138 -8.86 1.04 29.28
N GLN A 139 -10.14 1.24 29.58
CA GLN A 139 -11.15 1.44 28.54
C GLN A 139 -11.29 2.95 28.28
N PHE A 140 -11.10 3.33 27.05
CA PHE A 140 -11.31 4.70 26.59
C PHE A 140 -12.55 4.72 25.67
N GLN A 141 -13.31 5.81 25.78
CA GLN A 141 -14.31 6.09 24.75
C GLN A 141 -13.59 6.49 23.46
N VAL A 142 -13.83 5.71 22.41
CA VAL A 142 -13.21 5.93 21.11
C VAL A 142 -14.15 6.72 20.22
N ASN A 143 -13.70 7.84 19.69
CA ASN A 143 -14.38 8.52 18.62
C ASN A 143 -14.30 7.63 17.34
N ARG A 144 -15.45 7.45 16.66
CA ARG A 144 -15.53 6.65 15.44
C ARG A 144 -15.52 7.47 14.16
N ASP A 145 -15.47 8.80 14.26
CA ASP A 145 -15.37 9.69 13.12
C ASP A 145 -13.97 9.60 12.51
N VAL A 146 -13.88 9.71 11.21
CA VAL A 146 -12.62 9.55 10.46
C VAL A 146 -12.32 10.81 9.66
N LEU A 147 -11.08 11.28 9.71
CA LEU A 147 -10.57 12.31 8.82
C LEU A 147 -9.89 11.65 7.62
N VAL A 148 -10.30 12.04 6.41
CA VAL A 148 -9.64 11.64 5.16
C VAL A 148 -8.98 12.87 4.56
N VAL A 149 -7.67 12.80 4.34
CA VAL A 149 -6.83 13.88 3.79
C VAL A 149 -6.50 13.59 2.34
N GLY A 150 -7.13 14.31 1.43
CA GLY A 150 -7.01 14.17 -0.03
C GLY A 150 -8.29 13.66 -0.69
N GLY A 151 -8.82 14.45 -1.63
CA GLY A 151 -10.08 14.20 -2.35
C GLY A 151 -9.88 13.55 -3.73
N GLY A 152 -8.77 12.86 -3.95
CA GLY A 152 -8.55 12.01 -5.13
C GLY A 152 -9.36 10.72 -5.07
N ILE A 153 -9.16 9.83 -6.05
CA ILE A 153 -9.91 8.56 -6.17
C ILE A 153 -9.85 7.72 -4.90
N THR A 154 -8.67 7.63 -4.27
CA THR A 154 -8.46 6.87 -3.04
C THR A 154 -9.26 7.45 -1.88
N GLY A 155 -9.13 8.76 -1.62
CA GLY A 155 -9.84 9.40 -0.51
C GLY A 155 -11.35 9.40 -0.69
N VAL A 156 -11.84 9.64 -1.92
CA VAL A 156 -13.27 9.53 -2.26
C VAL A 156 -13.79 8.11 -2.02
N ARG A 157 -13.05 7.09 -2.48
CA ARG A 157 -13.44 5.69 -2.29
C ARG A 157 -13.42 5.28 -0.83
N CYS A 158 -12.36 5.61 -0.08
CA CYS A 158 -12.29 5.36 1.36
C CYS A 158 -13.44 6.02 2.11
N SER A 159 -13.76 7.28 1.79
CA SER A 159 -14.87 8.00 2.41
C SER A 159 -16.21 7.29 2.20
N LEU A 160 -16.48 6.79 0.99
CA LEU A 160 -17.69 6.03 0.70
C LEU A 160 -17.74 4.71 1.47
N CYS A 161 -16.65 3.94 1.48
CA CYS A 161 -16.60 2.67 2.22
C CYS A 161 -16.81 2.88 3.73
N LEU A 162 -16.18 3.89 4.32
CA LEU A 162 -16.34 4.21 5.73
C LEU A 162 -17.79 4.64 6.06
N ALA A 163 -18.41 5.44 5.20
CA ALA A 163 -19.80 5.85 5.36
C ALA A 163 -20.76 4.65 5.26
N GLU A 164 -20.51 3.72 4.33
CA GLU A 164 -21.26 2.46 4.20
C GLU A 164 -21.11 1.58 5.46
N MET A 165 -19.95 1.61 6.13
CA MET A 165 -19.70 0.94 7.41
C MET A 165 -20.32 1.67 8.61
N GLY A 166 -20.95 2.83 8.40
CA GLY A 166 -21.65 3.60 9.42
C GLY A 166 -20.81 4.67 10.12
N HIS A 167 -19.57 4.91 9.67
CA HIS A 167 -18.74 5.98 10.22
C HIS A 167 -19.11 7.34 9.64
N LYS A 168 -18.92 8.39 10.44
CA LYS A 168 -18.94 9.76 9.94
C LYS A 168 -17.56 10.12 9.43
N VAL A 169 -17.50 10.75 8.27
CA VAL A 169 -16.25 11.07 7.57
C VAL A 169 -16.14 12.56 7.33
N PHE A 170 -14.97 13.11 7.64
CA PHE A 170 -14.56 14.45 7.25
C PHE A 170 -13.53 14.32 6.12
N LEU A 171 -13.93 14.64 4.89
CA LEU A 171 -13.05 14.61 3.72
C LEU A 171 -12.52 16.02 3.46
N ILE A 172 -11.21 16.20 3.56
CA ILE A 172 -10.56 17.48 3.23
C ILE A 172 -9.76 17.37 1.94
N GLU A 173 -9.88 18.38 1.09
CA GLU A 173 -9.17 18.48 -0.20
C GLU A 173 -8.59 19.89 -0.35
N ARG A 174 -7.29 19.98 -0.72
CA ARG A 174 -6.59 21.26 -0.90
C ARG A 174 -7.05 22.04 -2.13
N GLN A 175 -7.48 21.33 -3.17
CA GLN A 175 -8.01 21.91 -4.38
C GLN A 175 -9.48 22.34 -4.20
N PRO A 176 -10.00 23.24 -5.04
CA PRO A 176 -11.40 23.66 -4.96
C PRO A 176 -12.39 22.57 -5.40
N ARG A 177 -11.92 21.47 -5.99
CA ARG A 177 -12.73 20.36 -6.50
C ARG A 177 -12.16 19.01 -6.10
N LEU A 178 -13.04 18.03 -5.91
CA LEU A 178 -12.66 16.62 -5.74
C LEU A 178 -12.29 15.98 -7.08
N GLY A 179 -11.64 14.82 -7.01
CA GLY A 179 -11.34 13.95 -8.16
C GLY A 179 -9.86 13.73 -8.41
N GLY A 180 -9.00 14.66 -8.00
CA GLY A 180 -7.54 14.54 -8.18
C GLY A 180 -7.14 14.29 -9.63
N HIS A 181 -6.08 13.53 -9.85
CA HIS A 181 -5.59 13.19 -11.20
C HIS A 181 -6.61 12.39 -12.02
N THR A 182 -7.42 11.54 -11.38
CA THR A 182 -8.42 10.72 -12.09
C THR A 182 -9.43 11.56 -12.86
N ALA A 183 -9.77 12.75 -12.38
CA ALA A 183 -10.66 13.66 -13.08
C ALA A 183 -10.02 14.27 -14.35
N MET A 184 -8.69 14.25 -14.44
CA MET A 184 -7.92 14.80 -15.58
C MET A 184 -7.55 13.74 -16.60
N PHE A 185 -7.49 12.46 -16.24
CA PHE A 185 -7.06 11.40 -17.13
C PHE A 185 -8.08 11.05 -18.19
N PHE A 186 -7.60 10.73 -19.38
CA PHE A 186 -8.40 10.21 -20.48
C PHE A 186 -8.69 8.71 -20.34
N HIS A 187 -7.70 7.94 -19.82
CA HIS A 187 -7.80 6.50 -19.65
C HIS A 187 -7.66 6.06 -18.20
N LEU A 188 -8.27 4.90 -17.90
CA LEU A 188 -7.88 4.10 -16.75
C LEU A 188 -6.84 3.07 -17.18
N TYR A 189 -5.82 2.92 -16.36
CA TYR A 189 -4.69 2.01 -16.54
C TYR A 189 -5.05 0.56 -16.90
N GLN A 190 -6.18 0.03 -16.48
CA GLN A 190 -6.61 -1.36 -16.70
C GLN A 190 -7.49 -1.58 -17.94
N GLY A 191 -7.46 -0.71 -18.92
CA GLY A 191 -8.06 -0.96 -20.24
C GLY A 191 -9.59 -1.15 -20.26
N GLY A 192 -10.29 -0.61 -19.28
CA GLY A 192 -11.75 -0.68 -19.25
C GLY A 192 -12.42 0.35 -20.17
N SER A 193 -13.64 0.05 -20.62
CA SER A 193 -14.50 0.96 -21.39
C SER A 193 -15.05 2.14 -20.55
N VAL A 194 -14.70 2.21 -19.26
CA VAL A 194 -15.23 3.21 -18.33
C VAL A 194 -14.36 4.45 -18.37
N SER A 195 -14.97 5.60 -18.70
CA SER A 195 -14.30 6.90 -18.61
C SER A 195 -13.93 7.22 -17.17
N PRO A 196 -12.67 7.64 -16.90
CA PRO A 196 -12.24 8.08 -15.57
C PRO A 196 -13.14 9.14 -14.98
N GLN A 197 -13.59 10.11 -15.80
CA GLN A 197 -14.46 11.21 -15.38
C GLN A 197 -15.83 10.71 -14.96
N LYS A 198 -16.41 9.75 -15.70
CA LYS A 198 -17.70 9.15 -15.33
C LYS A 198 -17.57 8.34 -14.04
N LEU A 199 -16.47 7.61 -13.88
CA LEU A 199 -16.20 6.85 -12.67
C LEU A 199 -16.09 7.76 -11.44
N ILE A 200 -15.18 8.72 -11.50
CA ILE A 200 -14.95 9.62 -10.36
C ILE A 200 -16.13 10.56 -10.12
N GLY A 201 -16.79 11.05 -11.18
CA GLY A 201 -17.98 11.88 -11.08
C GLY A 201 -19.13 11.17 -10.38
N GLY A 202 -19.39 9.90 -10.72
CA GLY A 202 -20.38 9.09 -10.02
C GLY A 202 -20.06 8.87 -8.55
N MET A 203 -18.77 8.69 -8.21
CA MET A 203 -18.33 8.57 -6.82
C MET A 203 -18.49 9.90 -6.07
N ILE A 204 -18.11 11.03 -6.68
CA ILE A 204 -18.24 12.36 -6.08
C ILE A 204 -19.72 12.67 -5.79
N SER A 205 -20.62 12.41 -6.74
CA SER A 205 -22.06 12.60 -6.51
C SER A 205 -22.59 11.78 -5.31
N ARG A 206 -22.08 10.55 -5.12
CA ARG A 206 -22.42 9.74 -3.95
C ARG A 206 -21.85 10.31 -2.65
N VAL A 207 -20.63 10.86 -2.68
CA VAL A 207 -20.02 11.55 -1.53
C VAL A 207 -20.83 12.77 -1.14
N GLU A 208 -21.20 13.61 -2.11
CA GLU A 208 -21.98 14.84 -1.89
C GLU A 208 -23.42 14.55 -1.43
N GLY A 209 -24.01 13.44 -1.86
CA GLY A 209 -25.33 12.99 -1.43
C GLY A 209 -25.34 12.22 -0.10
N SER A 210 -24.22 12.04 0.57
CA SER A 210 -24.14 11.26 1.80
C SER A 210 -24.24 12.13 3.05
N ASP A 211 -25.22 11.86 3.91
CA ASP A 211 -25.35 12.53 5.21
C ASP A 211 -24.19 12.22 6.19
N ARG A 212 -23.40 11.18 5.90
CA ARG A 212 -22.27 10.76 6.74
C ARG A 212 -20.95 11.35 6.32
N ILE A 213 -20.85 11.94 5.13
CA ILE A 213 -19.59 12.50 4.62
C ILE A 213 -19.70 14.03 4.57
N LYS A 214 -18.78 14.69 5.26
CA LYS A 214 -18.68 16.15 5.23
C LYS A 214 -17.43 16.56 4.45
N VAL A 215 -17.64 17.22 3.32
CA VAL A 215 -16.56 17.62 2.41
C VAL A 215 -16.13 19.05 2.68
N PHE A 216 -14.81 19.25 2.73
CA PHE A 216 -14.17 20.57 2.80
C PHE A 216 -13.14 20.68 1.68
N THR A 217 -13.46 21.42 0.64
CA THR A 217 -12.53 21.79 -0.44
C THR A 217 -11.75 23.05 -0.07
N SER A 218 -10.66 23.34 -0.78
CA SER A 218 -9.74 24.43 -0.45
C SER A 218 -9.32 24.39 1.02
N ALA A 219 -9.09 23.16 1.54
CA ALA A 219 -8.85 22.91 2.95
C ALA A 219 -7.53 22.16 3.17
N LYS A 220 -6.81 22.54 4.22
CA LYS A 220 -5.50 21.96 4.55
C LYS A 220 -5.43 21.61 6.04
N LEU A 221 -4.84 20.43 6.34
CA LEU A 221 -4.53 20.07 7.71
C LEU A 221 -3.36 20.92 8.23
N LEU A 222 -3.58 21.59 9.36
CA LEU A 222 -2.60 22.45 10.01
C LEU A 222 -1.89 21.75 11.15
N ASP A 223 -2.63 20.97 11.95
CA ASP A 223 -2.11 20.27 13.13
C ASP A 223 -2.94 19.03 13.46
N LEU A 224 -2.31 18.05 14.14
CA LEU A 224 -2.95 16.86 14.67
C LEU A 224 -2.39 16.49 16.03
N MET A 225 -3.20 16.69 17.07
CA MET A 225 -2.89 16.31 18.44
C MET A 225 -3.68 15.07 18.89
N GLY A 226 -3.22 14.44 19.97
CA GLY A 226 -3.89 13.28 20.56
C GLY A 226 -3.36 11.93 20.04
N GLN A 227 -4.18 10.91 20.20
CA GLN A 227 -3.85 9.51 19.91
C GLN A 227 -5.02 8.82 19.20
N VAL A 228 -4.81 7.57 18.77
CA VAL A 228 -5.85 6.75 18.16
C VAL A 228 -7.12 6.75 19.00
N GLY A 229 -8.25 6.94 18.37
CA GLY A 229 -9.56 7.08 19.04
C GLY A 229 -9.87 8.45 19.61
N ALA A 230 -8.90 9.37 19.70
CA ALA A 230 -9.07 10.70 20.32
C ALA A 230 -8.15 11.75 19.70
N PHE A 231 -8.12 11.85 18.37
CA PHE A 231 -7.40 12.90 17.68
C PHE A 231 -8.19 14.21 17.63
N THR A 232 -7.47 15.29 17.75
CA THR A 232 -7.96 16.66 17.50
C THR A 232 -7.20 17.22 16.29
N ALA A 233 -7.90 17.40 15.17
CA ALA A 233 -7.34 17.90 13.93
C ALA A 233 -7.72 19.37 13.73
N SER A 234 -6.73 20.25 13.53
CA SER A 234 -6.91 21.63 13.14
C SER A 234 -6.83 21.74 11.61
N VAL A 235 -7.90 22.22 10.99
CA VAL A 235 -8.02 22.33 9.53
C VAL A 235 -8.25 23.79 9.15
N ASN A 236 -7.48 24.31 8.21
CA ASN A 236 -7.77 25.58 7.58
C ASN A 236 -8.71 25.36 6.39
N THR A 237 -9.85 26.04 6.37
CA THR A 237 -10.83 25.92 5.27
C THR A 237 -11.02 27.29 4.60
N ALA A 238 -11.67 27.33 3.44
CA ALA A 238 -12.04 28.58 2.79
C ALA A 238 -12.90 29.51 3.66
N ARG A 239 -13.55 28.97 4.71
CA ARG A 239 -14.38 29.72 5.65
C ARG A 239 -13.66 30.06 6.96
N GLY A 240 -12.37 29.73 7.06
CA GLY A 240 -11.55 29.90 8.25
C GLY A 240 -11.18 28.60 8.94
N PRO A 241 -10.48 28.71 10.11
CA PRO A 241 -10.00 27.56 10.86
C PRO A 241 -11.17 26.75 11.46
N LEU A 242 -11.02 25.43 11.43
CA LEU A 242 -11.98 24.47 11.96
C LEU A 242 -11.25 23.42 12.80
N THR A 243 -11.79 23.07 13.95
CA THR A 243 -11.30 21.97 14.78
C THR A 243 -12.23 20.77 14.66
N LEU A 244 -11.67 19.61 14.35
CA LEU A 244 -12.39 18.34 14.23
C LEU A 244 -11.88 17.35 15.27
N SER A 245 -12.81 16.65 15.93
CA SER A 245 -12.48 15.51 16.78
C SER A 245 -12.73 14.24 15.99
N VAL A 246 -11.71 13.38 15.85
CA VAL A 246 -11.76 12.15 15.05
C VAL A 246 -11.01 11.01 15.73
N GLY A 247 -11.35 9.77 15.41
CA GLY A 247 -10.68 8.60 15.97
C GLY A 247 -9.54 8.09 15.12
N ALA A 248 -9.58 8.35 13.81
CA ALA A 248 -8.56 7.91 12.86
C ALA A 248 -8.36 8.93 11.74
N VAL A 249 -7.20 8.84 11.09
CA VAL A 249 -6.83 9.68 9.94
C VAL A 249 -6.37 8.78 8.78
N ILE A 250 -6.91 9.01 7.59
CA ILE A 250 -6.46 8.38 6.35
C ILE A 250 -5.78 9.42 5.48
N VAL A 251 -4.54 9.14 5.06
CA VAL A 251 -3.73 10.01 4.22
C VAL A 251 -3.77 9.51 2.79
N ALA A 252 -4.46 10.24 1.91
CA ALA A 252 -4.69 9.89 0.51
C ALA A 252 -4.28 11.04 -0.43
N THR A 253 -3.12 11.63 -0.18
CA THR A 253 -2.65 12.85 -0.86
C THR A 253 -2.15 12.64 -2.28
N GLY A 254 -1.97 11.39 -2.71
CA GLY A 254 -1.55 11.05 -4.07
C GLY A 254 -0.09 11.40 -4.36
N TYR A 255 0.18 11.77 -5.61
CA TYR A 255 1.53 12.00 -6.13
C TYR A 255 1.60 13.23 -7.05
N SER A 256 2.80 13.64 -7.41
CA SER A 256 3.11 14.63 -8.43
C SER A 256 3.87 14.00 -9.60
N ALA A 257 3.77 14.58 -10.79
CA ALA A 257 4.64 14.21 -11.89
C ALA A 257 6.05 14.80 -11.68
N PHE A 258 7.04 14.10 -12.19
CA PHE A 258 8.41 14.63 -12.25
C PHE A 258 8.44 15.84 -13.19
N PRO A 259 8.97 17.00 -12.77
CA PRO A 259 9.07 18.15 -13.64
C PRO A 259 10.13 17.90 -14.75
N VAL A 260 9.81 18.28 -15.97
CA VAL A 260 10.76 18.24 -17.06
C VAL A 260 11.95 19.16 -16.74
N GLN A 261 13.16 18.59 -16.70
CA GLN A 261 14.39 19.30 -16.38
C GLN A 261 15.34 19.36 -17.58
N GLY A 262 16.29 20.30 -17.55
CA GLY A 262 17.34 20.42 -18.55
C GLY A 262 17.05 21.42 -19.67
N PRO A 263 17.85 21.41 -20.75
CA PRO A 263 17.80 22.44 -21.80
C PRO A 263 16.48 22.47 -22.60
N LEU A 264 15.65 21.44 -22.47
CA LEU A 264 14.33 21.34 -23.10
C LEU A 264 13.18 21.76 -22.18
N SER A 265 13.48 22.14 -20.92
CA SER A 265 12.46 22.67 -20.02
C SER A 265 11.92 23.98 -20.58
N GLY A 266 10.59 24.07 -20.75
CA GLY A 266 9.94 25.21 -21.39
C GLY A 266 9.76 25.07 -22.92
N SER A 267 10.26 24.02 -23.56
CA SER A 267 9.91 23.73 -24.94
C SER A 267 8.44 23.29 -25.03
N GLN A 268 7.69 23.96 -25.88
CA GLN A 268 6.27 23.61 -26.12
C GLN A 268 6.10 22.20 -26.71
N ARG A 269 7.17 21.60 -27.28
CA ARG A 269 7.17 20.24 -27.85
C ARG A 269 7.51 19.14 -26.85
N VAL A 270 7.67 19.51 -25.59
CA VAL A 270 7.96 18.59 -24.50
C VAL A 270 6.86 18.66 -23.47
N THR A 271 6.34 17.51 -23.07
CA THR A 271 5.27 17.40 -22.08
C THR A 271 5.52 16.23 -21.14
N THR A 272 4.76 16.19 -20.05
CA THR A 272 4.73 15.04 -19.15
C THR A 272 3.56 14.12 -19.54
N LEU A 273 3.59 12.87 -19.05
CA LEU A 273 2.50 11.92 -19.26
C LEU A 273 1.16 12.44 -18.70
N ILE A 274 1.18 13.07 -17.53
CA ILE A 274 -0.04 13.62 -16.89
C ILE A 274 -0.62 14.78 -17.72
N GLU A 275 0.24 15.64 -18.27
CA GLU A 275 -0.24 16.75 -19.10
C GLU A 275 -0.72 16.30 -20.48
N LEU A 276 -0.11 15.23 -21.03
CA LEU A 276 -0.62 14.59 -22.23
C LEU A 276 -2.04 14.05 -22.00
N GLU A 277 -2.24 13.27 -20.94
CA GLU A 277 -3.54 12.70 -20.57
C GLU A 277 -4.61 13.81 -20.37
N LYS A 278 -4.24 14.90 -19.72
CA LYS A 278 -5.11 16.07 -19.58
C LYS A 278 -5.47 16.69 -20.93
N THR A 279 -4.50 16.88 -21.81
CA THR A 279 -4.73 17.42 -23.16
C THR A 279 -5.60 16.49 -24.00
N LEU A 280 -5.40 15.18 -23.90
CA LEU A 280 -6.24 14.16 -24.56
C LEU A 280 -7.68 14.20 -24.06
N ASN A 281 -7.89 14.51 -22.79
CA ASN A 281 -9.21 14.62 -22.19
C ASN A 281 -9.93 15.92 -22.58
N GLU A 282 -9.21 17.02 -22.68
CA GLU A 282 -9.76 18.35 -23.06
C GLU A 282 -10.01 18.49 -24.57
N GLY A 283 -9.24 17.78 -25.40
CA GLY A 283 -9.28 17.87 -26.86
C GLY A 283 -10.28 16.93 -27.51
N GLN A 284 -11.32 17.48 -28.16
CA GLN A 284 -12.42 16.66 -28.70
C GLN A 284 -12.10 15.92 -30.00
N GLU A 285 -11.49 16.50 -31.01
CA GLU A 285 -11.26 15.85 -32.32
C GLU A 285 -9.87 16.04 -32.89
N SER A 286 -9.11 17.00 -32.42
CA SER A 286 -7.70 17.23 -32.80
C SER A 286 -6.86 17.55 -31.59
N LEU A 287 -5.67 16.91 -31.51
CA LEU A 287 -4.63 17.29 -30.55
C LEU A 287 -4.09 18.67 -30.95
N VAL A 288 -4.60 19.71 -30.32
CA VAL A 288 -4.13 21.07 -30.53
C VAL A 288 -3.18 21.43 -29.40
N PHE A 289 -1.90 21.35 -29.67
CA PHE A 289 -0.90 21.97 -28.82
C PHE A 289 -0.68 23.43 -29.26
N PRO A 290 -0.31 24.35 -28.37
CA PRO A 290 -0.15 25.78 -28.70
C PRO A 290 0.75 26.08 -29.92
N TRP A 291 1.63 25.13 -30.25
CA TRP A 291 2.58 25.21 -31.36
C TRP A 291 2.17 24.41 -32.61
N SER A 292 1.05 23.67 -32.57
CA SER A 292 0.67 22.71 -33.62
C SER A 292 -0.18 23.29 -34.75
N SER A 293 -0.31 24.59 -34.86
CA SER A 293 -1.07 25.19 -35.98
C SER A 293 -0.16 25.35 -37.21
N PRO A 294 -0.50 24.87 -38.39
CA PRO A 294 -1.59 23.98 -38.82
C PRO A 294 -1.15 22.52 -39.04
N HIS A 295 -0.04 22.05 -38.42
CA HIS A 295 0.53 20.74 -38.69
C HIS A 295 -0.03 19.69 -37.76
N ARG A 296 -0.57 18.64 -38.37
CA ARG A 296 -1.06 17.42 -37.68
C ARG A 296 0.14 16.73 -36.98
N LEU A 297 -0.01 16.42 -35.68
CA LEU A 297 0.90 15.57 -34.93
C LEU A 297 1.08 14.23 -35.66
N ARG A 298 2.32 13.84 -36.00
CA ARG A 298 2.61 12.59 -36.71
C ARG A 298 3.51 11.65 -35.90
N ASN A 299 4.52 12.21 -35.27
CA ASN A 299 5.57 11.45 -34.62
C ASN A 299 5.64 11.78 -33.13
N VAL A 300 5.46 10.79 -32.28
CA VAL A 300 5.50 10.96 -30.81
C VAL A 300 6.54 10.02 -30.22
N ALA A 301 7.38 10.54 -29.36
CA ALA A 301 8.35 9.76 -28.59
C ALA A 301 7.97 9.81 -27.09
N PHE A 302 8.00 8.66 -26.44
CA PHE A 302 7.93 8.55 -24.99
C PHE A 302 9.32 8.17 -24.47
N ILE A 303 9.78 8.82 -23.42
CA ILE A 303 10.98 8.41 -22.69
C ILE A 303 10.57 8.05 -21.29
N LEU A 304 10.81 6.78 -20.92
CA LEU A 304 10.59 6.22 -19.59
C LEU A 304 11.94 6.06 -18.88
N ASP A 305 11.91 5.96 -17.56
CA ASP A 305 13.09 5.57 -16.74
C ASP A 305 14.30 6.53 -16.78
N GLN A 306 14.12 7.84 -17.00
CA GLN A 306 15.25 8.76 -17.01
C GLN A 306 15.93 8.91 -15.65
N THR A 307 15.16 9.02 -14.59
CA THR A 307 15.67 9.35 -13.26
C THR A 307 15.71 8.15 -12.31
N SER A 308 14.76 7.24 -12.43
CA SER A 308 14.67 6.05 -11.57
C SER A 308 13.99 4.88 -12.29
N GLU A 309 14.03 3.72 -11.67
CA GLU A 309 13.25 2.58 -12.15
C GLU A 309 11.75 2.84 -12.02
N GLN A 310 11.04 2.71 -13.15
CA GLN A 310 9.63 3.04 -13.26
C GLN A 310 8.71 2.05 -12.57
N ASP A 311 7.60 2.58 -12.05
CA ASP A 311 6.46 1.77 -11.69
C ASP A 311 5.72 1.26 -12.96
N LYS A 312 5.13 0.08 -12.86
CA LYS A 312 4.22 -0.52 -13.86
C LYS A 312 3.07 0.41 -14.28
N THR A 313 2.65 1.32 -13.41
CA THR A 313 1.60 2.31 -13.66
C THR A 313 1.96 3.25 -14.80
N VAL A 314 3.18 3.77 -14.79
CA VAL A 314 3.70 4.68 -15.82
C VAL A 314 3.86 3.95 -17.16
N THR A 315 4.40 2.72 -17.12
CA THR A 315 4.49 1.88 -18.32
C THR A 315 3.11 1.60 -18.92
N GLY A 316 2.12 1.25 -18.10
CA GLY A 316 0.76 1.00 -18.54
C GLY A 316 0.08 2.24 -19.14
N ALA A 317 0.26 3.40 -18.55
CA ALA A 317 -0.25 4.66 -19.08
C ALA A 317 0.38 4.99 -20.44
N ALA A 318 1.72 4.91 -20.55
CA ALA A 318 2.42 5.16 -21.81
C ALA A 318 1.97 4.20 -22.94
N LEU A 319 1.74 2.92 -22.62
CA LEU A 319 1.22 1.95 -23.57
C LEU A 319 -0.23 2.28 -24.02
N ASN A 320 -1.11 2.68 -23.11
CA ASN A 320 -2.47 3.09 -23.43
C ASN A 320 -2.48 4.34 -24.33
N ASP A 321 -1.71 5.36 -23.96
CA ASP A 321 -1.59 6.59 -24.76
C ASP A 321 -1.00 6.32 -26.14
N SER A 322 -0.01 5.43 -26.23
CA SER A 322 0.55 5.02 -27.51
C SER A 322 -0.51 4.40 -28.44
N LEU A 323 -1.36 3.53 -27.90
CA LEU A 323 -2.46 2.93 -28.65
C LEU A 323 -3.49 3.97 -29.08
N LEU A 324 -3.84 4.91 -28.20
CA LEU A 324 -4.75 5.99 -28.55
C LEU A 324 -4.20 6.88 -29.65
N LEU A 325 -2.96 7.32 -29.52
CA LEU A 325 -2.27 8.17 -30.51
C LEU A 325 -2.22 7.49 -31.87
N LYS A 326 -1.96 6.20 -31.92
CA LYS A 326 -1.97 5.42 -33.16
C LYS A 326 -3.39 5.28 -33.75
N ARG A 327 -4.35 4.85 -32.95
CA ARG A 327 -5.72 4.54 -33.42
C ARG A 327 -6.51 5.80 -33.82
N ARG A 328 -6.45 6.82 -32.99
CA ARG A 328 -7.29 8.02 -33.17
C ARG A 328 -6.63 9.08 -34.05
N PHE A 329 -5.32 9.24 -33.93
CA PHE A 329 -4.59 10.33 -34.59
C PHE A 329 -3.66 9.83 -35.70
N GLY A 330 -3.44 8.52 -35.83
CA GLY A 330 -2.56 7.94 -36.84
C GLY A 330 -1.10 8.28 -36.64
N CYS A 331 -0.67 8.49 -35.37
CA CYS A 331 0.70 8.83 -35.06
C CYS A 331 1.63 7.62 -35.15
N GLU A 332 2.88 7.83 -35.56
CA GLU A 332 3.96 6.88 -35.31
C GLU A 332 4.49 7.11 -33.89
N VAL A 333 4.64 6.03 -33.14
CA VAL A 333 4.98 6.11 -31.72
C VAL A 333 6.20 5.25 -31.40
N TYR A 334 7.19 5.87 -30.75
CA TYR A 334 8.36 5.22 -30.18
C TYR A 334 8.34 5.35 -28.67
N ILE A 335 8.64 4.26 -27.96
CA ILE A 335 8.74 4.21 -26.51
C ILE A 335 10.16 3.78 -26.15
N PHE A 336 10.91 4.69 -25.56
CA PHE A 336 12.27 4.46 -25.08
C PHE A 336 12.20 4.11 -23.58
N CYS A 337 12.72 2.93 -23.19
CA CYS A 337 12.70 2.49 -21.80
C CYS A 337 13.91 1.62 -21.45
N LYS A 338 14.31 1.59 -20.19
CA LYS A 338 15.31 0.62 -19.69
C LYS A 338 14.70 -0.77 -19.59
N ASN A 339 13.54 -0.87 -18.97
CA ASN A 339 12.82 -2.10 -18.80
C ASN A 339 11.32 -1.90 -19.08
N VAL A 340 10.70 -2.89 -19.73
CA VAL A 340 9.24 -2.91 -19.90
C VAL A 340 8.62 -3.59 -18.67
N ARG A 341 8.00 -2.80 -17.79
CA ARG A 341 7.40 -3.30 -16.56
C ARG A 341 5.91 -3.59 -16.75
N VAL A 342 5.63 -4.84 -17.06
CA VAL A 342 4.28 -5.32 -17.37
C VAL A 342 3.75 -6.38 -16.38
N ALA A 343 4.37 -6.47 -15.20
CA ALA A 343 3.95 -7.37 -14.14
C ALA A 343 2.68 -6.84 -13.44
N GLY A 344 1.54 -7.02 -14.08
CA GLY A 344 0.22 -6.62 -13.57
C GLY A 344 -0.89 -7.15 -14.46
N ASP A 345 -2.10 -7.23 -13.92
CA ASP A 345 -3.25 -7.77 -14.64
C ASP A 345 -3.51 -7.02 -15.96
N GLY A 346 -3.44 -7.75 -17.07
CA GLY A 346 -3.69 -7.24 -18.43
C GLY A 346 -2.55 -6.44 -19.06
N LEU A 347 -1.47 -6.10 -18.36
CA LEU A 347 -0.38 -5.28 -18.90
C LEU A 347 0.44 -5.97 -19.99
N GLU A 348 0.72 -7.25 -19.82
CA GLU A 348 1.40 -8.04 -20.86
C GLU A 348 0.57 -8.08 -22.16
N GLN A 349 -0.75 -8.23 -22.01
CA GLN A 349 -1.66 -8.16 -23.16
C GLN A 349 -1.66 -6.77 -23.79
N LEU A 350 -1.70 -5.71 -22.99
CA LEU A 350 -1.64 -4.32 -23.45
C LEU A 350 -0.35 -4.05 -24.23
N TYR A 351 0.78 -4.50 -23.71
CA TYR A 351 2.09 -4.42 -24.37
C TYR A 351 2.09 -5.14 -25.72
N SER A 352 1.57 -6.37 -25.75
CA SER A 352 1.47 -7.17 -26.97
C SER A 352 0.61 -6.47 -28.02
N VAL A 353 -0.55 -5.92 -27.63
CA VAL A 353 -1.44 -5.16 -28.52
C VAL A 353 -0.77 -3.87 -29.02
N ALA A 354 -0.07 -3.14 -28.17
CA ALA A 354 0.64 -1.91 -28.57
C ALA A 354 1.69 -2.22 -29.67
N ARG A 355 2.46 -3.28 -29.50
CA ARG A 355 3.44 -3.72 -30.51
C ARG A 355 2.79 -4.19 -31.81
N GLN A 356 1.74 -5.00 -31.73
CA GLN A 356 1.00 -5.46 -32.91
C GLN A 356 0.42 -4.30 -33.72
N GLN A 357 0.06 -3.21 -33.07
CA GLN A 357 -0.41 -2.00 -33.71
C GLN A 357 0.72 -1.06 -34.16
N GLY A 358 1.98 -1.50 -34.04
CA GLY A 358 3.14 -0.80 -34.57
C GLY A 358 3.73 0.24 -33.64
N ALA A 359 3.48 0.19 -32.33
CA ALA A 359 4.30 0.95 -31.38
C ALA A 359 5.70 0.32 -31.32
N VAL A 360 6.73 1.12 -31.53
CA VAL A 360 8.12 0.67 -31.50
C VAL A 360 8.69 0.89 -30.11
N ILE A 361 9.21 -0.18 -29.50
CA ILE A 361 9.80 -0.12 -28.17
C ILE A 361 11.31 -0.30 -28.29
N VAL A 362 12.04 0.69 -27.85
CA VAL A 362 13.51 0.76 -27.89
C VAL A 362 14.02 0.62 -26.46
N LYS A 363 14.71 -0.48 -26.19
CA LYS A 363 15.38 -0.67 -24.89
C LYS A 363 16.74 0.01 -24.91
N TYR A 364 17.05 0.73 -23.84
CA TYR A 364 18.33 1.40 -23.68
C TYR A 364 18.96 1.15 -22.30
N SER A 365 20.28 1.15 -22.25
CA SER A 365 21.05 1.13 -20.99
C SER A 365 21.43 2.56 -20.58
N ASP A 366 21.93 3.34 -21.53
CA ASP A 366 22.31 4.75 -21.34
C ASP A 366 21.15 5.66 -21.76
N SER A 367 20.87 6.67 -20.94
CA SER A 367 19.75 7.60 -21.18
C SER A 367 19.81 8.21 -22.59
N PRO A 368 18.67 8.26 -23.30
CA PRO A 368 18.61 8.84 -24.64
C PRO A 368 19.08 10.30 -24.66
N ALA A 369 19.84 10.63 -25.67
CA ALA A 369 20.20 12.04 -25.97
C ALA A 369 19.04 12.70 -26.73
N VAL A 370 18.61 13.88 -26.26
CA VAL A 370 17.55 14.65 -26.90
C VAL A 370 18.12 16.01 -27.35
N SER A 371 17.87 16.35 -28.58
CA SER A 371 18.30 17.62 -29.18
C SER A 371 17.19 18.24 -30.04
N ALA A 372 17.26 19.54 -30.25
CA ALA A 372 16.41 20.23 -31.22
C ALA A 372 16.99 20.06 -32.61
N CYS A 373 16.14 19.65 -33.57
CA CYS A 373 16.49 19.52 -34.98
C CYS A 373 15.49 20.31 -35.81
N ASP A 374 15.87 21.49 -36.30
CA ASP A 374 15.01 22.42 -37.06
C ASP A 374 13.67 22.68 -36.35
N SER A 375 12.60 22.14 -36.92
CA SER A 375 11.23 22.28 -36.38
C SER A 375 10.76 21.07 -35.53
N LYS A 376 11.66 20.12 -35.23
CA LYS A 376 11.34 18.87 -34.48
C LYS A 376 12.32 18.65 -33.33
N LEU A 377 12.07 17.60 -32.60
CA LEU A 377 13.00 17.03 -31.60
C LEU A 377 13.59 15.73 -32.14
N CYS A 378 14.84 15.50 -31.84
CA CYS A 378 15.57 14.30 -32.24
C CYS A 378 15.96 13.52 -30.96
N VAL A 379 15.48 12.26 -30.86
CA VAL A 379 15.82 11.34 -29.79
C VAL A 379 16.79 10.31 -30.33
N GLN A 380 17.96 10.19 -29.70
CA GLN A 380 18.99 9.24 -30.05
C GLN A 380 19.24 8.28 -28.89
N ALA A 381 19.24 6.99 -29.15
CA ALA A 381 19.53 5.95 -28.17
C ALA A 381 20.23 4.77 -28.82
N ARG A 382 21.04 4.05 -28.07
CA ARG A 382 21.53 2.74 -28.47
C ARG A 382 20.53 1.69 -28.05
N ASP A 383 19.92 1.02 -29.03
CA ASP A 383 19.02 -0.09 -28.75
C ASP A 383 19.80 -1.30 -28.21
N GLU A 384 19.49 -1.72 -27.00
CA GLU A 384 20.16 -2.82 -26.30
C GLU A 384 19.96 -4.17 -27.00
N LEU A 385 18.83 -4.38 -27.68
CA LEU A 385 18.50 -5.65 -28.31
C LEU A 385 19.22 -5.82 -29.64
N SER A 386 19.28 -4.79 -30.47
CA SER A 386 19.97 -4.83 -31.77
C SER A 386 21.42 -4.39 -31.72
N GLY A 387 21.83 -3.69 -30.66
CA GLY A 387 23.14 -3.05 -30.52
C GLY A 387 23.34 -1.84 -31.43
N GLN A 388 22.32 -1.42 -32.18
CA GLN A 388 22.38 -0.33 -33.14
C GLN A 388 22.02 1.02 -32.52
N GLN A 389 22.57 2.09 -33.12
CA GLN A 389 22.15 3.45 -32.79
C GLN A 389 20.82 3.71 -33.48
N VAL A 390 19.80 4.09 -32.69
CA VAL A 390 18.49 4.50 -33.20
C VAL A 390 18.37 6.01 -33.07
N GLN A 391 17.94 6.64 -34.13
CA GLN A 391 17.61 8.08 -34.16
C GLN A 391 16.16 8.23 -34.62
N TYR A 392 15.37 8.98 -33.87
CA TYR A 392 13.97 9.21 -34.15
C TYR A 392 13.62 10.69 -34.02
N GLU A 393 13.04 11.23 -35.09
CA GLU A 393 12.54 12.61 -35.09
C GLU A 393 11.08 12.64 -34.68
N CYS A 394 10.75 13.42 -33.64
CA CYS A 394 9.41 13.53 -33.13
C CYS A 394 8.89 14.97 -33.11
N ASP A 395 7.60 15.10 -33.29
CA ASP A 395 6.86 16.37 -33.16
C ASP A 395 6.57 16.67 -31.69
N LEU A 396 6.39 15.62 -30.88
CA LEU A 396 6.11 15.69 -29.44
C LEU A 396 6.98 14.67 -28.69
N LEU A 397 7.60 15.11 -27.63
CA LEU A 397 8.31 14.28 -26.68
C LEU A 397 7.56 14.25 -25.35
N VAL A 398 7.25 13.06 -24.89
CA VAL A 398 6.56 12.81 -23.62
C VAL A 398 7.52 12.19 -22.64
N PHE A 399 7.79 12.88 -21.56
CA PHE A 399 8.46 12.29 -20.41
C PHE A 399 7.47 11.59 -19.52
N ALA A 400 7.60 10.27 -19.46
CA ALA A 400 6.82 9.40 -18.58
C ALA A 400 7.73 8.94 -17.44
N ASP A 401 8.09 9.88 -16.61
CA ASP A 401 9.07 9.67 -15.55
C ASP A 401 8.42 9.35 -14.20
N SER A 402 9.24 9.06 -13.21
CA SER A 402 8.80 8.61 -11.89
C SER A 402 7.75 9.52 -11.27
N LEU A 403 6.83 8.88 -10.58
CA LEU A 403 5.89 9.58 -9.71
C LEU A 403 6.65 10.10 -8.48
N LEU A 404 6.43 11.35 -8.12
CA LEU A 404 7.01 11.97 -6.94
C LEU A 404 5.97 12.15 -5.84
N PRO A 405 6.38 12.12 -4.57
CA PRO A 405 5.51 12.56 -3.49
C PRO A 405 5.01 13.99 -3.76
N GLN A 406 3.85 14.30 -3.23
CA GLN A 406 3.36 15.67 -3.25
C GLN A 406 4.33 16.59 -2.48
N GLU A 407 4.46 17.84 -2.92
CA GLU A 407 5.34 18.84 -2.31
C GLU A 407 5.10 19.00 -0.80
N GLU A 408 3.86 18.81 -0.35
CA GLU A 408 3.48 18.92 1.07
C GLU A 408 3.70 17.62 1.86
N THR A 409 4.11 16.50 1.22
CA THR A 409 4.20 15.18 1.88
C THR A 409 5.14 15.20 3.08
N GLU A 410 6.32 15.82 2.94
CA GLU A 410 7.29 15.90 4.04
C GLU A 410 6.75 16.71 5.23
N ARG A 411 6.07 17.83 4.96
CA ARG A 411 5.44 18.64 6.00
C ARG A 411 4.34 17.86 6.72
N LEU A 412 3.48 17.17 5.98
CA LEU A 412 2.42 16.36 6.54
C LEU A 412 2.97 15.18 7.33
N ALA A 413 4.02 14.50 6.84
CA ALA A 413 4.66 13.40 7.56
C ALA A 413 5.18 13.84 8.93
N ARG A 414 5.85 14.99 9.00
CA ARG A 414 6.32 15.59 10.27
C ARG A 414 5.15 15.94 11.21
N LEU A 415 4.09 16.55 10.67
CA LEU A 415 2.90 16.91 11.41
C LEU A 415 2.19 15.67 11.97
N LEU A 416 2.03 14.66 11.15
CA LEU A 416 1.39 13.40 11.49
C LEU A 416 2.30 12.48 12.33
N LYS A 417 3.61 12.76 12.39
CA LYS A 417 4.64 11.91 13.01
C LYS A 417 4.68 10.51 12.40
N VAL A 418 4.57 10.43 11.08
CA VAL A 418 4.67 9.20 10.30
C VAL A 418 5.97 9.16 9.49
N ASN A 419 6.48 7.96 9.25
CA ASN A 419 7.72 7.77 8.51
C ASN A 419 7.50 7.90 7.00
N LEU A 420 8.56 8.34 6.31
CA LEU A 420 8.66 8.30 4.86
C LEU A 420 9.67 7.22 4.45
N GLY A 421 9.40 6.55 3.34
CA GLY A 421 10.32 5.62 2.70
C GLY A 421 11.48 6.35 1.99
N PRO A 422 12.45 5.59 1.46
CA PRO A 422 13.58 6.16 0.71
C PRO A 422 13.15 6.86 -0.58
N ASP A 423 11.95 6.57 -1.07
CA ASP A 423 11.30 7.20 -2.23
C ASP A 423 10.53 8.49 -1.87
N GLY A 424 10.49 8.85 -0.58
CA GLY A 424 9.79 10.02 -0.06
C GLY A 424 8.28 9.87 0.10
N PHE A 425 7.70 8.70 -0.22
CA PHE A 425 6.30 8.38 0.07
C PHE A 425 6.11 7.91 1.51
N TYR A 426 4.85 7.92 1.99
CA TYR A 426 4.53 7.37 3.31
C TYR A 426 4.88 5.88 3.36
N GLN A 427 5.53 5.49 4.44
CA GLN A 427 6.01 4.13 4.62
C GLN A 427 5.02 3.30 5.44
N ASP A 428 4.67 2.11 4.92
CA ASP A 428 3.97 1.10 5.69
C ASP A 428 4.85 0.62 6.85
N ASP A 429 4.25 0.44 8.03
CA ASP A 429 4.95 -0.13 9.19
C ASP A 429 5.36 -1.58 8.92
N ASN A 430 4.45 -2.34 8.33
CA ASN A 430 4.70 -3.72 7.92
C ASN A 430 3.92 -4.05 6.63
N PRO A 431 4.54 -3.87 5.44
CA PRO A 431 3.85 -4.05 4.15
C PRO A 431 3.32 -5.47 3.91
N TRP A 432 3.89 -6.47 4.60
CA TRP A 432 3.48 -7.87 4.45
C TRP A 432 2.28 -8.27 5.31
N GLN A 433 2.03 -7.59 6.41
CA GLN A 433 1.06 -7.99 7.41
C GLN A 433 0.04 -6.92 7.76
N LEU A 434 0.46 -5.68 7.72
CA LEU A 434 -0.35 -4.51 8.04
C LEU A 434 -0.18 -3.47 6.93
N PRO A 435 -0.52 -3.83 5.67
CA PRO A 435 -0.41 -2.87 4.57
C PRO A 435 -1.26 -1.64 4.89
N VAL A 436 -0.79 -0.49 4.46
CA VAL A 436 -1.35 0.85 4.69
C VAL A 436 -1.36 1.34 6.15
N SER A 437 -0.91 0.54 7.10
CA SER A 437 -0.72 1.01 8.48
C SER A 437 0.61 1.75 8.61
N SER A 438 0.58 2.93 9.21
CA SER A 438 1.81 3.68 9.50
C SER A 438 2.41 3.28 10.85
N ASN A 439 3.61 3.76 11.16
CA ASN A 439 4.24 3.62 12.47
C ASN A 439 3.50 4.33 13.62
N ARG A 440 2.44 5.09 13.33
CA ARG A 440 1.58 5.75 14.31
C ARG A 440 0.17 5.18 14.25
N GLU A 441 -0.24 4.51 15.33
CA GLU A 441 -1.58 3.92 15.42
C GLU A 441 -2.69 4.93 15.13
N GLY A 442 -3.68 4.51 14.34
CA GLY A 442 -4.81 5.32 13.93
C GLY A 442 -4.52 6.26 12.74
N ILE A 443 -3.35 6.19 12.14
CA ILE A 443 -3.01 6.89 10.90
C ILE A 443 -2.65 5.87 9.82
N PHE A 444 -3.33 5.94 8.67
CA PHE A 444 -3.28 5.01 7.57
C PHE A 444 -2.99 5.69 6.24
#